data_6774108098fa070e3db927fd4559814d
#
_entry.id   6774108098fa070e3db927fd4559814d
#
_cell.length_a   1.000
_cell.length_b   1.000
_cell.length_c   1.000
_cell.angle_alpha   90.00
_cell.angle_beta   90.00
_cell.angle_gamma   90.00
#
_symmetry.space_group_name_H-M   'P 1'
#
loop_
_entity.id
_entity.type
_entity.pdbx_description
1 polymer ?
#
loop_
_entity_poly.entity_id
_entity_poly.type
_entity_poly.pdbx_seq_one_letter_code
_entity_poly.pdbx_strand_id
1 'polypeptide(L)'
;MKPSVFVFERLAALLQQLVREDAARHGLLPVHLQVLGYLAQANRYSNIPIAVASYLGITRGTVSQTLAMLERKGLISRSNDDRHGRRIHLQLTAAGEEVLAGSWPQRLDGLLAAGGVDLDELASQLRAVLGSLQRLNDRQAFGQCRECAHFLEERGKHRCGLTGETLAVEQTVRICREWSDPRLRESRPGDSRSAPRPLAEEGRG
;
A
#
# COMPACT_ATOMS: atom_id res chain seq x y z
N MET A 1 -1.26 -21.25 -24.07
CA MET A 1 -1.28 -20.14 -23.11
C MET A 1 -1.86 -18.91 -23.81
N LYS A 2 -2.72 -18.13 -23.13
CA LYS A 2 -3.29 -16.91 -23.72
C LYS A 2 -2.19 -15.84 -23.86
N PRO A 3 -2.20 -15.02 -24.93
CA PRO A 3 -1.17 -13.98 -25.13
C PRO A 3 -1.00 -13.04 -23.93
N SER A 4 -2.10 -12.69 -23.25
CA SER A 4 -2.07 -11.86 -22.04
C SER A 4 -1.27 -12.49 -20.89
N VAL A 5 -1.39 -13.81 -20.68
CA VAL A 5 -0.65 -14.52 -19.61
C VAL A 5 0.85 -14.46 -19.89
N PHE A 6 1.25 -14.70 -21.15
CA PHE A 6 2.66 -14.59 -21.56
C PHE A 6 3.22 -13.19 -21.29
N VAL A 7 2.45 -12.14 -21.62
CA VAL A 7 2.89 -10.76 -21.37
C VAL A 7 3.05 -10.50 -19.87
N PHE A 8 2.13 -10.97 -19.02
CA PHE A 8 2.25 -10.84 -17.57
C PHE A 8 3.47 -11.56 -17.01
N GLU A 9 3.74 -12.81 -17.44
CA GLU A 9 4.93 -13.55 -17.01
C GLU A 9 6.21 -12.80 -17.41
N ARG A 10 6.25 -12.26 -18.64
CA ARG A 10 7.42 -11.52 -19.10
C ARG A 10 7.61 -10.21 -18.37
N LEU A 11 6.53 -9.46 -18.13
CA LEU A 11 6.56 -8.23 -17.32
C LEU A 11 7.06 -8.53 -15.91
N ALA A 12 6.51 -9.55 -15.26
CA ALA A 12 6.93 -9.94 -13.91
C ALA A 12 8.43 -10.26 -13.85
N ALA A 13 8.94 -11.02 -14.81
CA ALA A 13 10.36 -11.38 -14.91
C ALA A 13 11.26 -10.14 -15.10
N LEU A 14 10.89 -9.22 -15.99
CA LEU A 14 11.62 -7.97 -16.22
C LEU A 14 11.60 -7.05 -15.00
N LEU A 15 10.44 -6.87 -14.35
CA LEU A 15 10.34 -6.07 -13.14
C LEU A 15 11.19 -6.62 -12.00
N GLN A 16 11.21 -7.95 -11.82
CA GLN A 16 12.10 -8.60 -10.85
C GLN A 16 13.58 -8.39 -11.18
N GLN A 17 13.95 -8.39 -12.46
CA GLN A 17 15.31 -8.07 -12.87
C GLN A 17 15.67 -6.63 -12.52
N LEU A 18 14.81 -5.64 -12.85
CA LEU A 18 15.02 -4.23 -12.51
C LEU A 18 15.18 -4.02 -11.00
N VAL A 19 14.36 -4.69 -10.19
CA VAL A 19 14.48 -4.64 -8.72
C VAL A 19 15.84 -5.17 -8.25
N ARG A 20 16.34 -6.28 -8.83
CA ARG A 20 17.66 -6.82 -8.48
C ARG A 20 18.79 -5.89 -8.86
N GLU A 21 18.73 -5.30 -10.05
CA GLU A 21 19.74 -4.36 -10.55
C GLU A 21 19.78 -3.08 -9.70
N ASP A 22 18.62 -2.50 -9.38
CA ASP A 22 18.54 -1.33 -8.53
C ASP A 22 19.02 -1.61 -7.11
N ALA A 23 18.65 -2.73 -6.53
CA ALA A 23 19.12 -3.13 -5.21
C ALA A 23 20.65 -3.29 -5.18
N ALA A 24 21.22 -3.95 -6.21
CA ALA A 24 22.65 -4.19 -6.31
C ALA A 24 23.48 -2.87 -6.38
N ARG A 25 22.96 -1.83 -7.05
CA ARG A 25 23.62 -0.50 -7.13
C ARG A 25 23.86 0.13 -5.75
N HIS A 26 23.01 -0.21 -4.77
CA HIS A 26 23.09 0.31 -3.40
C HIS A 26 23.62 -0.71 -2.38
N GLY A 27 24.16 -1.84 -2.84
CA GLY A 27 24.61 -2.93 -1.96
C GLY A 27 23.48 -3.48 -1.09
N LEU A 28 22.28 -3.57 -1.67
CA LEU A 28 21.07 -4.07 -1.03
C LEU A 28 20.60 -5.39 -1.66
N LEU A 29 19.82 -6.16 -0.92
CA LEU A 29 19.06 -7.27 -1.48
C LEU A 29 17.73 -6.73 -2.06
N PRO A 30 17.12 -7.45 -3.03
CA PRO A 30 15.82 -7.10 -3.60
C PRO A 30 14.74 -6.80 -2.55
N VAL A 31 14.66 -7.61 -1.50
CA VAL A 31 13.68 -7.44 -0.41
C VAL A 31 13.88 -6.13 0.35
N HIS A 32 15.12 -5.66 0.48
CA HIS A 32 15.41 -4.36 1.11
C HIS A 32 14.80 -3.22 0.29
N LEU A 33 15.01 -3.22 -1.03
CA LEU A 33 14.45 -2.22 -1.93
C LEU A 33 12.93 -2.27 -1.96
N GLN A 34 12.34 -3.48 -1.95
CA GLN A 34 10.89 -3.66 -1.90
C GLN A 34 10.28 -3.10 -0.61
N VAL A 35 10.94 -3.29 0.55
CA VAL A 35 10.50 -2.69 1.81
C VAL A 35 10.57 -1.16 1.75
N LEU A 36 11.65 -0.58 1.25
CA LEU A 36 11.75 0.87 1.08
C LEU A 36 10.63 1.40 0.16
N GLY A 37 10.43 0.76 -1.00
CA GLY A 37 9.37 1.13 -1.94
C GLY A 37 7.96 1.02 -1.34
N TYR A 38 7.71 0.00 -0.52
CA TYR A 38 6.46 -0.12 0.22
C TYR A 38 6.28 1.03 1.22
N LEU A 39 7.30 1.34 2.02
CA LEU A 39 7.23 2.40 3.05
C LEU A 39 7.02 3.78 2.43
N ALA A 40 7.59 4.03 1.25
CA ALA A 40 7.36 5.27 0.50
C ALA A 40 5.88 5.49 0.15
N GLN A 41 5.13 4.40 -0.02
CA GLN A 41 3.73 4.43 -0.44
C GLN A 41 2.74 4.14 0.69
N ALA A 42 3.18 3.59 1.82
CA ALA A 42 2.33 3.20 2.93
C ALA A 42 1.71 4.42 3.63
N ASN A 43 0.44 4.32 4.00
CA ASN A 43 -0.19 5.30 4.87
C ASN A 43 0.19 5.05 6.35
N ARG A 44 -0.24 5.93 7.24
CA ARG A 44 0.05 5.85 8.69
C ARG A 44 -0.48 4.60 9.39
N TYR A 45 -1.45 3.88 8.81
CA TYR A 45 -1.95 2.62 9.37
C TYR A 45 -1.16 1.40 8.89
N SER A 46 -0.37 1.58 7.85
CA SER A 46 0.28 0.52 7.09
C SER A 46 1.80 0.51 7.22
N ASN A 47 2.40 1.58 7.74
CA ASN A 47 3.85 1.68 7.93
C ASN A 47 4.34 0.92 9.18
N ILE A 48 3.85 -0.31 9.38
CA ILE A 48 4.14 -1.18 10.54
C ILE A 48 4.68 -2.54 10.07
N PRO A 49 5.50 -3.24 10.87
CA PRO A 49 6.15 -4.50 10.47
C PRO A 49 5.20 -5.58 9.96
N ILE A 50 4.04 -5.73 10.61
CA ILE A 50 3.05 -6.76 10.21
C ILE A 50 2.46 -6.47 8.83
N ALA A 51 2.28 -5.19 8.48
CA ALA A 51 1.77 -4.81 7.16
C ALA A 51 2.82 -5.06 6.07
N VAL A 52 4.10 -4.81 6.34
CA VAL A 52 5.21 -5.18 5.45
C VAL A 52 5.20 -6.69 5.17
N ALA A 53 5.06 -7.51 6.22
CA ALA A 53 5.00 -8.98 6.09
C ALA A 53 3.85 -9.42 5.18
N SER A 54 2.66 -8.90 5.43
CA SER A 54 1.46 -9.23 4.65
C SER A 54 1.56 -8.77 3.19
N TYR A 55 2.06 -7.54 2.96
CA TYR A 55 2.19 -6.98 1.62
C TYR A 55 3.19 -7.75 0.76
N LEU A 56 4.38 -8.04 1.30
CA LEU A 56 5.43 -8.75 0.57
C LEU A 56 5.26 -10.27 0.58
N GLY A 57 4.34 -10.81 1.40
CA GLY A 57 4.13 -12.25 1.51
C GLY A 57 5.32 -12.98 2.12
N ILE A 58 6.05 -12.37 3.05
CA ILE A 58 7.23 -12.92 3.72
C ILE A 58 6.98 -13.12 5.21
N THR A 59 7.81 -13.95 5.85
CA THR A 59 7.64 -14.26 7.28
C THR A 59 7.97 -13.07 8.18
N ARG A 60 7.40 -13.02 9.38
CA ARG A 60 7.72 -12.01 10.39
C ARG A 60 9.21 -12.00 10.75
N GLY A 61 9.85 -13.17 10.80
CA GLY A 61 11.29 -13.30 11.05
C GLY A 61 12.11 -12.63 9.95
N THR A 62 11.78 -12.89 8.68
CA THR A 62 12.42 -12.22 7.53
C THR A 62 12.24 -10.71 7.59
N VAL A 63 11.02 -10.23 7.90
CA VAL A 63 10.78 -8.78 8.06
C VAL A 63 11.65 -8.20 9.16
N SER A 64 11.71 -8.86 10.34
CA SER A 64 12.52 -8.38 11.47
C SER A 64 13.99 -8.21 11.10
N GLN A 65 14.58 -9.20 10.42
CA GLN A 65 15.96 -9.16 9.95
C GLN A 65 16.18 -8.06 8.89
N THR A 66 15.27 -7.96 7.94
CA THR A 66 15.30 -6.93 6.88
C THR A 66 15.24 -5.52 7.48
N LEU A 67 14.30 -5.28 8.40
CA LEU A 67 14.16 -3.98 9.06
C LEU A 67 15.38 -3.63 9.91
N ALA A 68 15.94 -4.59 10.65
CA ALA A 68 17.16 -4.37 11.41
C ALA A 68 18.37 -4.02 10.52
N MET A 69 18.45 -4.62 9.33
CA MET A 69 19.49 -4.29 8.35
C MET A 69 19.29 -2.88 7.79
N LEU A 70 18.08 -2.52 7.38
CA LEU A 70 17.77 -1.19 6.85
C LEU A 70 18.01 -0.07 7.88
N GLU A 71 17.65 -0.32 9.13
CA GLU A 71 17.88 0.60 10.24
C GLU A 71 19.39 0.79 10.52
N ARG A 72 20.17 -0.29 10.56
CA ARG A 72 21.65 -0.21 10.69
C ARG A 72 22.31 0.56 9.55
N LYS A 73 21.74 0.49 8.34
CA LYS A 73 22.21 1.28 7.19
C LYS A 73 21.70 2.72 7.22
N GLY A 74 20.89 3.10 8.21
CA GLY A 74 20.31 4.44 8.32
C GLY A 74 19.27 4.77 7.24
N LEU A 75 18.68 3.76 6.59
CA LEU A 75 17.71 3.95 5.50
C LEU A 75 16.27 4.07 6.00
N ILE A 76 15.99 3.56 7.19
CA ILE A 76 14.71 3.71 7.89
C ILE A 76 14.94 4.09 9.35
N SER A 77 13.91 4.67 9.96
CA SER A 77 13.81 4.90 11.40
C SER A 77 12.57 4.23 11.96
N ARG A 78 12.57 3.99 13.29
CA ARG A 78 11.43 3.47 14.04
C ARG A 78 10.98 4.52 15.04
N SER A 79 9.67 4.67 15.17
CA SER A 79 9.05 5.48 16.22
C SER A 79 7.94 4.70 16.90
N ASN A 80 7.73 4.94 18.18
CA ASN A 80 6.58 4.40 18.89
C ASN A 80 5.33 5.22 18.53
N ASP A 81 4.16 4.54 18.51
CA ASP A 81 2.88 5.21 18.38
C ASP A 81 2.56 5.93 19.70
N ASP A 82 2.34 7.24 19.64
CA ASP A 82 2.04 8.06 20.83
C ASP A 82 0.71 7.66 21.49
N ARG A 83 -0.22 7.08 20.73
CA ARG A 83 -1.55 6.66 21.22
C ARG A 83 -1.59 5.19 21.65
N HIS A 84 -0.72 4.34 21.06
CA HIS A 84 -0.70 2.90 21.26
C HIS A 84 0.76 2.43 21.45
N GLY A 85 1.40 2.77 22.54
CA GLY A 85 2.83 2.62 22.84
C GLY A 85 3.50 1.26 22.54
N ARG A 86 2.73 0.23 22.15
CA ARG A 86 3.26 -1.06 21.67
C ARG A 86 3.37 -1.16 20.13
N ARG A 87 2.86 -0.15 19.41
CA ARG A 87 2.89 -0.14 17.94
C ARG A 87 4.14 0.62 17.48
N ILE A 88 4.92 -0.02 16.63
CA ILE A 88 6.13 0.58 16.03
C ILE A 88 5.76 1.03 14.62
N HIS A 89 5.99 2.30 14.32
CA HIS A 89 5.91 2.88 13.00
C HIS A 89 7.28 2.93 12.33
N LEU A 90 7.30 2.68 11.05
CA LEU A 90 8.49 2.67 10.20
C LEU A 90 8.44 3.88 9.26
N GLN A 91 9.54 4.61 9.16
CA GLN A 91 9.63 5.77 8.29
C GLN A 91 10.93 5.69 7.47
N LEU A 92 10.87 6.15 6.21
CA LEU A 92 12.08 6.37 5.44
C LEU A 92 12.87 7.53 6.06
N THR A 93 14.18 7.42 5.99
CA THR A 93 15.08 8.57 6.18
C THR A 93 15.34 9.23 4.83
N ALA A 94 15.97 10.41 4.84
CA ALA A 94 16.42 11.05 3.60
C ALA A 94 17.32 10.13 2.77
N ALA A 95 18.22 9.37 3.42
CA ALA A 95 19.06 8.37 2.74
C ALA A 95 18.23 7.22 2.12
N GLY A 96 17.13 6.81 2.78
CA GLY A 96 16.22 5.81 2.25
C GLY A 96 15.43 6.33 1.03
N GLU A 97 15.04 7.59 1.04
CA GLU A 97 14.40 8.26 -0.11
C GLU A 97 15.36 8.40 -1.28
N GLU A 98 16.63 8.73 -1.02
CA GLU A 98 17.67 8.84 -2.05
C GLU A 98 17.92 7.50 -2.76
N VAL A 99 17.91 6.37 -2.03
CA VAL A 99 17.99 5.02 -2.62
C VAL A 99 16.85 4.76 -3.61
N LEU A 100 15.66 5.31 -3.36
CA LEU A 100 14.52 5.16 -4.26
C LEU A 100 14.54 6.14 -5.44
N ALA A 101 15.29 7.23 -5.32
CA ALA A 101 15.40 8.22 -6.40
C ALA A 101 16.02 7.57 -7.66
N GLY A 102 15.39 7.75 -8.82
CA GLY A 102 15.82 7.14 -10.07
C GLY A 102 15.65 5.62 -10.16
N SER A 103 14.98 4.98 -9.18
CA SER A 103 14.66 3.55 -9.21
C SER A 103 13.65 3.20 -10.32
N TRP A 104 13.49 1.91 -10.58
CA TRP A 104 12.68 1.39 -11.69
C TRP A 104 11.24 1.93 -11.77
N PRO A 105 10.51 2.22 -10.67
CA PRO A 105 9.16 2.77 -10.77
C PRO A 105 9.15 4.14 -11.45
N GLN A 106 10.07 5.02 -11.09
CA GLN A 106 10.16 6.36 -11.71
C GLN A 106 10.57 6.28 -13.19
N ARG A 107 11.48 5.35 -13.54
CA ARG A 107 11.86 5.12 -14.95
C ARG A 107 10.69 4.57 -15.76
N LEU A 108 9.91 3.65 -15.18
CA LEU A 108 8.71 3.09 -15.83
C LEU A 108 7.64 4.18 -16.02
N ASP A 109 7.41 5.01 -15.03
CA ASP A 109 6.45 6.11 -15.11
C ASP A 109 6.80 7.06 -16.28
N GLY A 110 8.07 7.43 -16.40
CA GLY A 110 8.56 8.22 -17.54
C GLY A 110 8.35 7.54 -18.90
N LEU A 111 8.58 6.22 -18.99
CA LEU A 111 8.36 5.46 -20.23
C LEU A 111 6.87 5.39 -20.60
N LEU A 112 6.01 5.16 -19.62
CA LEU A 112 4.55 5.12 -19.85
C LEU A 112 4.01 6.48 -20.27
N ALA A 113 4.46 7.57 -19.65
CA ALA A 113 4.09 8.92 -20.02
C ALA A 113 4.51 9.29 -21.48
N ALA A 114 5.70 8.83 -21.90
CA ALA A 114 6.21 9.07 -23.25
C ALA A 114 5.54 8.18 -24.33
N GLY A 115 4.99 7.03 -23.93
CA GLY A 115 4.49 6.00 -24.85
C GLY A 115 3.06 6.22 -25.37
N GLY A 116 2.39 7.29 -25.00
CA GLY A 116 1.01 7.58 -25.44
C GLY A 116 -0.03 6.57 -24.92
N VAL A 117 0.28 5.87 -23.84
CA VAL A 117 -0.63 4.90 -23.21
C VAL A 117 -1.66 5.66 -22.39
N ASP A 118 -2.95 5.29 -22.52
CA ASP A 118 -3.97 5.75 -21.58
C ASP A 118 -3.73 5.13 -20.20
N LEU A 119 -3.15 5.94 -19.30
CA LEU A 119 -2.72 5.49 -17.98
C LEU A 119 -3.91 5.16 -17.06
N ASP A 120 -5.05 5.83 -17.23
CA ASP A 120 -6.23 5.58 -16.40
C ASP A 120 -6.88 4.24 -16.77
N GLU A 121 -7.02 3.98 -18.08
CA GLU A 121 -7.52 2.69 -18.56
C GLU A 121 -6.57 1.55 -18.17
N LEU A 122 -5.27 1.71 -18.40
CA LEU A 122 -4.26 0.72 -18.00
C LEU A 122 -4.32 0.44 -16.49
N ALA A 123 -4.36 1.47 -15.66
CA ALA A 123 -4.45 1.32 -14.21
C ALA A 123 -5.73 0.60 -13.78
N SER A 124 -6.87 0.89 -14.45
CA SER A 124 -8.15 0.22 -14.19
C SER A 124 -8.06 -1.28 -14.47
N GLN A 125 -7.51 -1.67 -15.62
CA GLN A 125 -7.34 -3.06 -16.02
C GLN A 125 -6.38 -3.81 -15.10
N LEU A 126 -5.23 -3.19 -14.76
CA LEU A 126 -4.25 -3.78 -13.85
C LEU A 126 -4.81 -3.98 -12.43
N ARG A 127 -5.61 -3.04 -11.93
CA ARG A 127 -6.30 -3.20 -10.64
C ARG A 127 -7.27 -4.37 -10.64
N ALA A 128 -8.01 -4.60 -11.73
CA ALA A 128 -8.91 -5.75 -11.84
C ALA A 128 -8.15 -7.08 -11.79
N VAL A 129 -7.00 -7.17 -12.47
CA VAL A 129 -6.13 -8.35 -12.43
C VAL A 129 -5.52 -8.54 -11.04
N LEU A 130 -4.99 -7.47 -10.44
CA LEU A 130 -4.42 -7.50 -9.09
C LEU A 130 -5.43 -8.00 -8.06
N GLY A 131 -6.65 -7.46 -8.07
CA GLY A 131 -7.72 -7.89 -7.16
C GLY A 131 -8.09 -9.37 -7.35
N SER A 132 -8.05 -9.88 -8.58
CA SER A 132 -8.28 -11.30 -8.86
C SER A 132 -7.16 -12.19 -8.30
N LEU A 133 -5.90 -11.78 -8.45
CA LEU A 133 -4.75 -12.51 -7.92
C LEU A 133 -4.70 -12.50 -6.39
N GLN A 134 -5.08 -11.39 -5.76
CA GLN A 134 -5.18 -11.30 -4.30
C GLN A 134 -6.23 -12.27 -3.76
N ARG A 135 -7.40 -12.35 -4.38
CA ARG A 135 -8.46 -13.30 -4.00
C ARG A 135 -8.05 -14.76 -4.21
N LEU A 136 -7.40 -15.04 -5.34
CA LEU A 136 -6.97 -16.41 -5.67
C LEU A 136 -6.02 -17.00 -4.61
N ASN A 137 -5.20 -16.17 -3.99
CA ASN A 137 -4.19 -16.59 -3.03
C ASN A 137 -4.62 -16.39 -1.56
N ASP A 138 -5.90 -16.11 -1.29
CA ASP A 138 -6.42 -15.78 0.05
C ASP A 138 -5.54 -14.76 0.80
N ARG A 139 -5.00 -13.82 0.04
CA ARG A 139 -4.10 -12.79 0.58
C ARG A 139 -4.87 -11.54 0.95
N GLN A 140 -4.42 -10.91 2.02
CA GLN A 140 -4.94 -9.59 2.39
C GLN A 140 -4.79 -8.63 1.20
N ALA A 141 -5.89 -7.99 0.82
CA ALA A 141 -5.88 -6.97 -0.20
C ALA A 141 -5.28 -5.68 0.34
N PHE A 142 -4.56 -4.99 -0.53
CA PHE A 142 -4.01 -3.66 -0.27
C PHE A 142 -4.42 -2.76 -1.43
N GLY A 143 -4.73 -1.52 -1.14
CA GLY A 143 -5.09 -0.53 -2.15
C GLY A 143 -5.00 0.89 -1.62
N GLN A 144 -5.24 1.88 -2.48
CA GLN A 144 -5.23 3.29 -2.09
C GLN A 144 -6.49 3.64 -1.31
N CYS A 145 -6.35 4.51 -0.28
CA CYS A 145 -7.47 4.91 0.57
C CYS A 145 -8.66 5.48 -0.25
N ARG A 146 -8.39 6.31 -1.26
CA ARG A 146 -9.44 6.91 -2.10
C ARG A 146 -10.26 5.90 -2.90
N GLU A 147 -9.74 4.68 -3.09
CA GLU A 147 -10.39 3.58 -3.81
C GLU A 147 -10.93 2.53 -2.84
N CYS A 148 -11.06 2.84 -1.56
CA CYS A 148 -11.49 1.92 -0.51
C CYS A 148 -12.99 2.02 -0.28
N ALA A 149 -13.67 0.89 0.00
CA ALA A 149 -15.08 0.86 0.40
C ALA A 149 -15.40 1.72 1.65
N HIS A 150 -14.38 2.02 2.46
CA HIS A 150 -14.50 2.84 3.67
C HIS A 150 -14.11 4.31 3.46
N PHE A 151 -13.78 4.71 2.24
CA PHE A 151 -13.45 6.11 1.97
C PHE A 151 -14.72 6.95 1.94
N LEU A 152 -14.72 8.05 2.70
CA LEU A 152 -15.81 9.00 2.77
C LEU A 152 -15.29 10.38 2.38
N GLU A 153 -16.02 11.05 1.48
CA GLU A 153 -15.77 12.43 1.11
C GLU A 153 -17.02 13.27 1.43
N GLU A 154 -16.87 14.21 2.35
CA GLU A 154 -17.95 15.07 2.78
C GLU A 154 -17.46 16.53 2.77
N ARG A 155 -18.08 17.38 1.94
CA ARG A 155 -17.79 18.83 1.85
C ARG A 155 -16.29 19.13 1.65
N GLY A 156 -15.62 18.35 0.80
CA GLY A 156 -14.19 18.50 0.51
C GLY A 156 -13.25 18.01 1.62
N LYS A 157 -13.77 17.34 2.64
CA LYS A 157 -12.99 16.66 3.68
C LYS A 157 -13.01 15.16 3.46
N HIS A 158 -11.86 14.53 3.63
CA HIS A 158 -11.72 13.08 3.49
C HIS A 158 -11.67 12.43 4.88
N ARG A 159 -12.37 11.30 5.03
CA ARG A 159 -12.44 10.55 6.29
C ARG A 159 -12.42 9.03 6.02
N CYS A 160 -11.80 8.28 6.92
CA CYS A 160 -11.90 6.83 6.93
C CYS A 160 -13.15 6.39 7.68
N GLY A 161 -14.11 5.74 7.01
CA GLY A 161 -15.32 5.22 7.64
C GLY A 161 -15.09 4.05 8.58
N LEU A 162 -13.91 3.37 8.50
CA LEU A 162 -13.54 2.29 9.42
C LEU A 162 -13.03 2.81 10.76
N THR A 163 -12.17 3.84 10.73
CA THR A 163 -11.55 4.41 11.95
C THR A 163 -12.20 5.69 12.42
N GLY A 164 -13.05 6.32 11.60
CA GLY A 164 -13.65 7.63 11.88
C GLY A 164 -12.68 8.81 11.73
N GLU A 165 -11.41 8.57 11.41
CA GLU A 165 -10.38 9.60 11.38
C GLU A 165 -10.38 10.42 10.09
N THR A 166 -10.08 11.71 10.21
CA THR A 166 -9.84 12.59 9.05
C THR A 166 -8.55 12.19 8.35
N LEU A 167 -8.59 12.18 7.03
CA LEU A 167 -7.46 11.87 6.15
C LEU A 167 -6.95 13.14 5.49
N ALA A 168 -5.66 13.40 5.59
CA ALA A 168 -5.01 14.41 4.75
C ALA A 168 -5.02 13.94 3.29
N VAL A 169 -5.02 14.87 2.35
CA VAL A 169 -5.10 14.56 0.90
C VAL A 169 -4.00 13.58 0.48
N GLU A 170 -2.78 13.78 0.98
CA GLU A 170 -1.61 12.94 0.69
C GLU A 170 -1.78 11.50 1.21
N GLN A 171 -2.59 11.30 2.26
CA GLN A 171 -2.87 9.96 2.79
C GLN A 171 -3.90 9.21 1.93
N THR A 172 -4.73 9.91 1.18
CA THR A 172 -5.78 9.28 0.36
C THR A 172 -5.22 8.48 -0.82
N VAL A 173 -4.07 8.86 -1.33
CA VAL A 173 -3.37 8.21 -2.45
C VAL A 173 -2.37 7.13 -1.98
N ARG A 174 -2.23 6.92 -0.68
CA ARG A 174 -1.28 5.95 -0.11
C ARG A 174 -1.91 4.58 0.10
N ILE A 175 -1.07 3.55 0.14
CA ILE A 175 -1.45 2.15 0.35
C ILE A 175 -1.97 1.97 1.78
N CYS A 176 -3.17 1.37 1.89
CA CYS A 176 -3.79 1.00 3.15
C CYS A 176 -3.90 -0.52 3.27
N ARG A 177 -3.46 -1.08 4.41
CA ARG A 177 -3.61 -2.50 4.74
C ARG A 177 -5.04 -2.89 5.12
N GLU A 178 -5.84 -1.94 5.57
CA GLU A 178 -7.26 -2.15 5.91
C GLU A 178 -8.17 -1.86 4.70
N TRP A 179 -7.59 -1.82 3.52
CA TRP A 179 -8.33 -1.56 2.29
C TRP A 179 -9.34 -2.70 2.01
N SER A 180 -10.54 -2.31 1.62
CA SER A 180 -11.59 -3.22 1.17
C SER A 180 -12.04 -2.83 -0.22
N ASP A 181 -12.20 -3.82 -1.09
CA ASP A 181 -12.69 -3.62 -2.46
C ASP A 181 -14.14 -3.14 -2.43
N PRO A 182 -14.47 -1.95 -2.94
CA PRO A 182 -15.83 -1.44 -2.95
C PRO A 182 -16.81 -2.36 -3.72
N ARG A 183 -16.32 -3.06 -4.75
CA ARG A 183 -17.12 -3.99 -5.56
C ARG A 183 -17.59 -5.23 -4.77
N LEU A 184 -16.90 -5.60 -3.70
CA LEU A 184 -17.29 -6.72 -2.83
C LEU A 184 -18.39 -6.33 -1.83
N ARG A 185 -18.64 -5.03 -1.62
CA ARG A 185 -19.68 -4.53 -0.75
C ARG A 185 -21.07 -4.68 -1.40
N GLU A 186 -21.14 -4.54 -2.72
CA GLU A 186 -22.37 -4.68 -3.50
C GLU A 186 -22.85 -6.14 -3.62
N SER A 187 -21.95 -7.10 -3.38
CA SER A 187 -22.23 -8.53 -3.52
C SER A 187 -22.74 -9.20 -2.23
N ARG A 188 -22.91 -8.48 -1.12
CA ARG A 188 -23.51 -9.01 0.11
C ARG A 188 -24.97 -8.61 0.22
N PRO A 189 -25.93 -9.46 -0.18
CA PRO A 189 -27.33 -9.20 0.10
C PRO A 189 -27.55 -9.39 1.61
N GLY A 190 -27.86 -8.33 2.34
CA GLY A 190 -28.42 -8.43 3.68
C GLY A 190 -27.75 -7.72 4.83
N ASP A 191 -26.81 -6.79 4.63
CA ASP A 191 -26.29 -5.99 5.77
C ASP A 191 -26.84 -4.55 5.79
N SER A 192 -28.14 -4.45 6.05
CA SER A 192 -28.85 -3.20 6.30
C SER A 192 -28.67 -2.68 7.76
N ARG A 193 -27.64 -3.14 8.50
CA ARG A 193 -27.37 -2.72 9.87
C ARG A 193 -26.06 -1.95 9.99
N SER A 194 -26.09 -0.68 9.69
CA SER A 194 -25.32 0.36 10.38
C SER A 194 -25.69 1.75 9.87
N ALA A 195 -26.93 2.16 10.10
CA ALA A 195 -27.18 3.59 10.27
C ALA A 195 -26.48 4.04 11.56
N PRO A 196 -25.78 5.17 11.60
CA PRO A 196 -25.23 5.69 12.85
C PRO A 196 -26.39 5.97 13.82
N ARG A 197 -26.33 5.39 15.03
CA ARG A 197 -27.27 5.72 16.11
C ARG A 197 -27.15 7.22 16.38
N PRO A 198 -28.25 7.98 16.37
CA PRO A 198 -28.22 9.37 16.81
C PRO A 198 -27.78 9.40 18.27
N LEU A 199 -26.87 10.30 18.60
CA LEU A 199 -26.47 10.60 19.96
C LEU A 199 -27.74 11.09 20.70
N ALA A 200 -28.11 10.39 21.75
CA ALA A 200 -29.16 10.81 22.63
C ALA A 200 -28.77 12.17 23.23
N GLU A 201 -29.63 13.18 23.02
CA GLU A 201 -29.59 14.42 23.75
C GLU A 201 -29.98 14.11 25.21
N GLU A 202 -28.99 14.14 26.10
CA GLU A 202 -29.29 14.19 27.54
C GLU A 202 -29.88 15.55 27.86
N GLY A 203 -31.21 15.54 27.98
CA GLY A 203 -31.98 16.67 28.49
C GLY A 203 -31.59 16.96 29.93
N ARG A 204 -31.26 18.23 30.17
CA ARG A 204 -31.19 18.80 31.51
C ARG A 204 -32.60 18.82 32.10
N GLY A 205 -32.75 18.31 33.31
CA GLY A 205 -33.78 18.50 34.24
C GLY A 205 -33.18 18.47 35.63
#